data_cf0af9517932263c874c46e40a080cf8
#
_entry.id   cf0af9517932263c874c46e40a080cf8
#
_cell.length_a   1.000
_cell.length_b   1.000
_cell.length_c   1.000
_cell.angle_alpha   90.00
_cell.angle_beta   90.00
_cell.angle_gamma   90.00
#
_symmetry.space_group_name_H-M   'P 1'
#
loop_
_entity.id
_entity.type
_entity.pdbx_description
1 polymer ?
#
loop_
_entity_poly.entity_id
_entity_poly.type
_entity_poly.pdbx_seq_one_letter_code
_entity_poly.pdbx_strand_id
1 'polypeptide(L)'
;MTWESKHIHFFLSLPGLGRAKVRKIIEMNPDVYSWDRESVMNQMSLESLADSLPQDIPELPDLDDSEVVNFTETRFPVNLKRMEKDGPLLLWFRGNLNIEKSLAVVGSRDMTEETSYIVESFVSKASDRDYSIVSGLALGVDTKAHICALENNAKTIAILPSPLDNILPTSNRGLAGEIVEHGGLLLSEYEPGTVDSPSNSNYLMRNRLQAGMSDAVFIAQSGIPGGTMTTANHAIDNGKTLIVYAPKTESEKYKGNRYLTDEISKLNLDGVLKLTKKQKEDILSKNEKFADHSFTNNEEIDLVLDRLI
;
A
#
# COMPACT_ATOMS: atom_id res chain seq x y z
N MET A 1 8.71 -25.93 2.54
CA MET A 1 7.42 -25.99 1.82
C MET A 1 6.57 -24.84 2.32
N THR A 2 5.67 -24.32 1.52
CA THR A 2 4.85 -23.14 1.83
C THR A 2 3.39 -23.56 1.93
N TRP A 3 2.61 -22.88 2.73
CA TRP A 3 1.16 -23.04 2.74
C TRP A 3 0.59 -22.72 1.35
N GLU A 4 -0.39 -23.49 0.90
CA GLU A 4 -1.10 -23.16 -0.34
C GLU A 4 -2.03 -21.96 -0.15
N SER A 5 -2.16 -21.13 -1.17
CA SER A 5 -2.99 -19.91 -1.10
C SER A 5 -4.46 -20.21 -0.79
N LYS A 6 -5.00 -21.36 -1.26
CA LYS A 6 -6.38 -21.77 -0.96
C LYS A 6 -6.63 -22.02 0.55
N HIS A 7 -5.64 -22.52 1.28
CA HIS A 7 -5.76 -22.71 2.74
C HIS A 7 -5.87 -21.37 3.46
N ILE A 8 -5.03 -20.42 3.09
CA ILE A 8 -5.03 -19.07 3.70
C ILE A 8 -6.31 -18.33 3.36
N HIS A 9 -6.76 -18.41 2.11
CA HIS A 9 -8.02 -17.87 1.65
C HIS A 9 -9.19 -18.41 2.46
N PHE A 10 -9.26 -19.74 2.61
CA PHE A 10 -10.28 -20.39 3.40
C PHE A 10 -10.31 -19.90 4.86
N PHE A 11 -9.15 -19.84 5.53
CA PHE A 11 -9.10 -19.32 6.91
C PHE A 11 -9.56 -17.85 7.02
N LEU A 12 -9.24 -17.03 6.03
CA LEU A 12 -9.68 -15.63 6.00
C LEU A 12 -11.20 -15.50 5.82
N SER A 13 -11.86 -16.50 5.22
CA SER A 13 -13.31 -16.55 5.05
C SER A 13 -14.07 -16.96 6.31
N LEU A 14 -13.40 -17.57 7.29
CA LEU A 14 -14.05 -18.08 8.50
C LEU A 14 -14.45 -16.94 9.46
N PRO A 15 -15.68 -16.98 10.00
CA PRO A 15 -16.13 -15.98 10.94
C PRO A 15 -15.23 -15.88 12.19
N GLY A 16 -14.85 -14.66 12.56
CA GLY A 16 -14.01 -14.40 13.74
C GLY A 16 -12.51 -14.66 13.57
N LEU A 17 -12.07 -15.11 12.39
CA LEU A 17 -10.66 -15.22 12.04
C LEU A 17 -10.23 -14.00 11.19
N GLY A 18 -9.77 -12.96 11.85
CA GLY A 18 -9.13 -11.84 11.15
C GLY A 18 -7.67 -12.15 10.78
N ARG A 19 -7.09 -11.36 9.86
CA ARG A 19 -5.71 -11.51 9.33
C ARG A 19 -4.66 -11.83 10.40
N ALA A 20 -4.65 -11.09 11.51
CA ALA A 20 -3.66 -11.28 12.57
C ALA A 20 -3.75 -12.67 13.21
N LYS A 21 -4.96 -13.22 13.41
CA LYS A 21 -5.15 -14.57 13.92
C LYS A 21 -4.72 -15.62 12.89
N VAL A 22 -5.11 -15.47 11.63
CA VAL A 22 -4.73 -16.38 10.54
C VAL A 22 -3.22 -16.40 10.39
N ARG A 23 -2.55 -15.24 10.38
CA ARG A 23 -1.08 -15.16 10.34
C ARG A 23 -0.45 -15.95 11.48
N LYS A 24 -0.90 -15.71 12.72
CA LYS A 24 -0.37 -16.41 13.89
C LYS A 24 -0.57 -17.92 13.81
N ILE A 25 -1.72 -18.39 13.33
CA ILE A 25 -2.01 -19.80 13.13
C ILE A 25 -0.98 -20.41 12.16
N ILE A 26 -0.74 -19.77 11.02
CA ILE A 26 0.16 -20.25 9.98
C ILE A 26 1.62 -20.24 10.47
N GLU A 27 2.04 -19.17 11.15
CA GLU A 27 3.40 -19.04 11.69
C GLU A 27 3.69 -20.07 12.81
N MET A 28 2.69 -20.43 13.59
CA MET A 28 2.82 -21.48 14.63
C MET A 28 2.79 -22.90 14.08
N ASN A 29 2.35 -23.11 12.85
CA ASN A 29 2.23 -24.39 12.19
C ASN A 29 2.94 -24.40 10.82
N PRO A 30 4.26 -24.16 10.76
CA PRO A 30 4.97 -24.01 9.49
C PRO A 30 5.04 -25.33 8.69
N ASP A 31 4.77 -26.47 9.33
CA ASP A 31 4.93 -27.82 8.79
C ASP A 31 3.60 -28.50 8.40
N VAL A 32 2.51 -27.75 8.36
CA VAL A 32 1.22 -28.28 7.89
C VAL A 32 1.21 -28.31 6.37
N TYR A 33 1.46 -29.50 5.80
CA TYR A 33 1.59 -29.70 4.35
C TYR A 33 0.34 -30.21 3.66
N SER A 34 -0.65 -30.63 4.42
CA SER A 34 -1.93 -31.11 3.90
C SER A 34 -3.07 -30.68 4.80
N TRP A 35 -4.23 -30.46 4.18
CA TRP A 35 -5.45 -30.27 4.93
C TRP A 35 -5.85 -31.61 5.57
N ASP A 36 -5.69 -31.68 6.89
CA ASP A 36 -6.36 -32.65 7.71
C ASP A 36 -7.24 -31.91 8.70
N ARG A 37 -8.56 -32.01 8.47
CA ARG A 37 -9.60 -31.31 9.27
C ARG A 37 -9.42 -31.54 10.76
N GLU A 38 -9.16 -32.77 11.18
CA GLU A 38 -9.05 -33.15 12.60
C GLU A 38 -7.78 -32.54 13.23
N SER A 39 -6.65 -32.62 12.54
CA SER A 39 -5.39 -32.01 12.97
C SER A 39 -5.49 -30.49 13.07
N VAL A 40 -6.09 -29.85 12.06
CA VAL A 40 -6.29 -28.40 12.04
C VAL A 40 -7.22 -27.94 13.17
N MET A 41 -8.30 -28.66 13.42
CA MET A 41 -9.23 -28.35 14.52
C MET A 41 -8.55 -28.43 15.88
N ASN A 42 -7.81 -29.53 16.12
CA ASN A 42 -7.15 -29.77 17.40
C ASN A 42 -6.00 -28.79 17.66
N GLN A 43 -5.18 -28.48 16.63
CA GLN A 43 -4.05 -27.57 16.77
C GLN A 43 -4.45 -26.09 16.88
N MET A 44 -5.58 -25.70 16.29
CA MET A 44 -5.98 -24.30 16.17
C MET A 44 -7.08 -23.88 17.14
N SER A 45 -7.53 -24.77 18.04
CA SER A 45 -8.64 -24.51 18.97
C SER A 45 -9.89 -23.98 18.23
N LEU A 46 -10.19 -24.56 17.06
CA LEU A 46 -11.33 -24.21 16.20
C LEU A 46 -12.56 -25.09 16.45
N GLU A 47 -12.64 -25.77 17.58
CA GLU A 47 -13.74 -26.69 17.94
C GLU A 47 -15.12 -26.00 17.82
N SER A 48 -15.16 -24.69 18.10
CA SER A 48 -16.39 -23.90 17.94
C SER A 48 -16.83 -23.70 16.48
N LEU A 49 -15.98 -24.01 15.52
CA LEU A 49 -16.24 -23.90 14.09
C LEU A 49 -16.33 -25.28 13.40
N ALA A 50 -16.27 -26.37 14.17
CA ALA A 50 -16.23 -27.73 13.68
C ALA A 50 -17.33 -28.04 12.65
N ASP A 51 -18.56 -27.60 12.93
CA ASP A 51 -19.72 -27.85 12.07
C ASP A 51 -19.70 -27.01 10.77
N SER A 52 -18.88 -25.96 10.74
CA SER A 52 -18.77 -25.04 9.59
C SER A 52 -17.59 -25.38 8.69
N LEU A 53 -16.71 -26.30 9.09
CA LEU A 53 -15.54 -26.67 8.32
C LEU A 53 -15.88 -27.73 7.26
N PRO A 54 -15.62 -27.51 5.95
CA PRO A 54 -15.82 -28.50 4.92
C PRO A 54 -14.82 -29.67 5.06
N GLN A 55 -15.10 -30.79 4.41
CA GLN A 55 -14.14 -31.90 4.32
C GLN A 55 -12.93 -31.54 3.46
N ASP A 56 -13.18 -30.88 2.34
CA ASP A 56 -12.17 -30.42 1.42
C ASP A 56 -12.19 -28.90 1.32
N ILE A 57 -11.04 -28.29 1.22
CA ILE A 57 -10.92 -26.84 1.03
C ILE A 57 -11.32 -26.48 -0.40
N PRO A 58 -12.19 -25.48 -0.56
CA PRO A 58 -12.54 -24.99 -1.90
C PRO A 58 -11.31 -24.52 -2.67
N GLU A 59 -11.27 -24.81 -3.95
CA GLU A 59 -10.27 -24.22 -4.84
C GLU A 59 -10.49 -22.71 -4.97
N LEU A 60 -9.40 -21.98 -5.26
CA LEU A 60 -9.49 -20.56 -5.57
C LEU A 60 -10.26 -20.33 -6.87
N PRO A 61 -10.95 -19.19 -7.01
CA PRO A 61 -11.61 -18.85 -8.27
C PRO A 61 -10.60 -18.82 -9.42
N ASP A 62 -11.05 -19.18 -10.62
CA ASP A 62 -10.27 -18.99 -11.84
C ASP A 62 -10.09 -17.49 -12.10
N LEU A 63 -8.88 -17.08 -12.38
CA LEU A 63 -8.47 -15.67 -12.41
C LEU A 63 -8.08 -15.18 -13.80
N ASP A 64 -8.43 -15.91 -14.87
CA ASP A 64 -7.99 -15.61 -16.25
C ASP A 64 -6.46 -15.37 -16.33
N ASP A 65 -6.03 -14.11 -16.47
CA ASP A 65 -4.64 -13.69 -16.59
C ASP A 65 -4.02 -13.20 -15.25
N SER A 66 -4.71 -13.42 -14.13
CA SER A 66 -4.24 -13.03 -12.80
C SER A 66 -3.67 -14.23 -12.04
N GLU A 67 -2.73 -13.95 -11.15
CA GLU A 67 -2.15 -14.93 -10.22
C GLU A 67 -2.43 -14.55 -8.78
N VAL A 68 -2.24 -15.51 -7.88
CA VAL A 68 -2.28 -15.28 -6.44
C VAL A 68 -0.95 -15.65 -5.81
N VAL A 69 -0.54 -14.88 -4.80
CA VAL A 69 0.63 -15.16 -3.98
C VAL A 69 0.29 -14.97 -2.51
N ASN A 70 0.83 -15.84 -1.65
CA ASN A 70 0.63 -15.74 -0.21
C ASN A 70 1.93 -15.40 0.53
N PHE A 71 1.80 -14.87 1.74
CA PHE A 71 2.91 -14.31 2.53
C PHE A 71 3.98 -15.35 2.95
N THR A 72 3.73 -16.65 2.81
CA THR A 72 4.72 -17.71 3.08
C THR A 72 5.63 -17.98 1.89
N GLU A 73 5.24 -17.57 0.69
CA GLU A 73 5.99 -17.74 -0.53
C GLU A 73 7.22 -16.82 -0.60
N THR A 74 8.28 -17.28 -1.24
CA THR A 74 9.52 -16.50 -1.42
C THR A 74 9.35 -15.33 -2.36
N ARG A 75 8.42 -15.44 -3.34
CA ARG A 75 8.10 -14.37 -4.29
C ARG A 75 7.17 -13.28 -3.73
N PHE A 76 6.66 -13.45 -2.49
CA PHE A 76 5.82 -12.45 -1.86
C PHE A 76 6.63 -11.18 -1.56
N PRO A 77 6.10 -9.96 -1.84
CA PRO A 77 6.83 -8.71 -1.66
C PRO A 77 7.35 -8.55 -0.23
N VAL A 78 8.67 -8.47 -0.07
CA VAL A 78 9.34 -8.48 1.25
C VAL A 78 8.90 -7.31 2.12
N ASN A 79 8.67 -6.12 1.54
CA ASN A 79 8.22 -4.95 2.26
C ASN A 79 6.82 -5.15 2.85
N LEU A 80 5.90 -5.78 2.12
CA LEU A 80 4.56 -6.11 2.63
C LEU A 80 4.61 -7.21 3.69
N LYS A 81 5.53 -8.16 3.57
CA LYS A 81 5.74 -9.20 4.59
C LYS A 81 6.18 -8.60 5.93
N ARG A 82 7.00 -7.55 5.91
CA ARG A 82 7.50 -6.83 7.10
C ARG A 82 6.42 -6.04 7.86
N MET A 83 5.25 -5.81 7.27
CA MET A 83 4.13 -5.12 7.95
C MET A 83 3.49 -5.93 9.09
N GLU A 84 3.96 -7.16 9.33
CA GLU A 84 3.48 -8.05 10.41
C GLU A 84 1.95 -8.19 10.42
N LYS A 85 1.32 -7.83 11.57
CA LYS A 85 -0.14 -7.96 11.78
C LYS A 85 -1.00 -7.16 10.80
N ASP A 86 -0.46 -6.08 10.24
CA ASP A 86 -1.16 -5.20 9.29
C ASP A 86 -0.88 -5.59 7.83
N GLY A 87 0.06 -6.51 7.61
CA GLY A 87 0.41 -7.00 6.27
C GLY A 87 -0.68 -7.88 5.64
N PRO A 88 -0.75 -7.88 4.30
CA PRO A 88 -1.62 -8.79 3.58
C PRO A 88 -1.14 -10.24 3.75
N LEU A 89 -2.06 -11.20 3.68
CA LEU A 89 -1.75 -12.63 3.71
C LEU A 89 -1.83 -13.26 2.33
N LEU A 90 -2.72 -12.73 1.50
CA LEU A 90 -2.92 -13.08 0.10
C LEU A 90 -2.92 -11.81 -0.74
N LEU A 91 -2.38 -11.92 -1.94
CA LEU A 91 -2.41 -10.87 -2.95
C LEU A 91 -2.72 -11.48 -4.29
N TRP A 92 -3.74 -10.95 -4.94
CA TRP A 92 -4.02 -11.17 -6.36
C TRP A 92 -3.21 -10.17 -7.16
N PHE A 93 -2.57 -10.64 -8.23
CA PHE A 93 -1.71 -9.77 -9.01
C PHE A 93 -1.73 -10.11 -10.50
N ARG A 94 -1.38 -9.12 -11.30
CA ARG A 94 -1.16 -9.23 -12.75
C ARG A 94 0.10 -8.47 -13.09
N GLY A 95 1.07 -9.11 -13.75
CA GLY A 95 2.35 -8.52 -14.08
C GLY A 95 3.51 -9.06 -13.24
N ASN A 96 4.54 -8.25 -12.99
CA ASN A 96 5.80 -8.70 -12.44
C ASN A 96 5.97 -8.32 -10.95
N LEU A 97 6.06 -9.34 -10.08
CA LEU A 97 6.30 -9.17 -8.63
C LEU A 97 7.76 -8.83 -8.26
N ASN A 98 8.70 -8.91 -9.20
CA ASN A 98 10.11 -8.64 -8.89
C ASN A 98 10.36 -7.12 -8.81
N ILE A 99 10.24 -6.59 -7.61
CA ILE A 99 10.40 -5.17 -7.27
C ILE A 99 11.58 -5.04 -6.31
N GLU A 100 12.63 -4.33 -6.73
CA GLU A 100 13.85 -4.15 -5.92
C GLU A 100 13.78 -2.89 -5.06
N LYS A 101 13.56 -1.72 -5.69
CA LYS A 101 13.44 -0.42 -5.02
C LYS A 101 12.10 0.20 -5.39
N SER A 102 11.43 0.83 -4.45
CA SER A 102 10.14 1.43 -4.74
C SER A 102 9.85 2.69 -3.94
N LEU A 103 9.21 3.66 -4.59
CA LEU A 103 8.73 4.90 -3.99
C LEU A 103 7.23 5.03 -4.19
N ALA A 104 6.48 5.22 -3.10
CA ALA A 104 5.08 5.59 -3.23
C ALA A 104 4.96 7.08 -3.57
N VAL A 105 4.18 7.40 -4.60
CA VAL A 105 3.82 8.76 -4.98
C VAL A 105 2.33 8.91 -4.82
N VAL A 106 1.89 9.73 -3.86
CA VAL A 106 0.49 9.83 -3.48
C VAL A 106 0.06 11.29 -3.29
N GLY A 107 -1.23 11.53 -3.51
CA GLY A 107 -1.74 12.89 -3.35
C GLY A 107 -3.22 13.04 -3.71
N SER A 108 -3.61 14.29 -3.89
CA SER A 108 -4.99 14.70 -4.19
C SER A 108 -5.46 14.20 -5.55
N ARG A 109 -6.76 13.85 -5.61
CA ARG A 109 -7.46 13.62 -6.88
C ARG A 109 -7.71 14.93 -7.66
N ASP A 110 -7.79 16.04 -6.94
CA ASP A 110 -7.87 17.40 -7.49
C ASP A 110 -6.50 18.09 -7.39
N MET A 111 -5.63 17.69 -8.28
CA MET A 111 -4.22 18.11 -8.36
C MET A 111 -4.12 19.51 -9.01
N THR A 112 -3.22 20.36 -8.48
CA THR A 112 -2.86 21.64 -9.13
C THR A 112 -1.86 21.42 -10.27
N GLU A 113 -1.75 22.40 -11.16
CA GLU A 113 -0.72 22.38 -12.23
C GLU A 113 0.70 22.35 -11.65
N GLU A 114 0.94 23.10 -10.58
CA GLU A 114 2.21 23.10 -9.84
C GLU A 114 2.54 21.70 -9.31
N THR A 115 1.56 21.03 -8.67
CA THR A 115 1.75 19.64 -8.21
C THR A 115 2.01 18.70 -9.37
N SER A 116 1.30 18.85 -10.49
CA SER A 116 1.52 18.03 -11.69
C SER A 116 2.97 18.11 -12.17
N TYR A 117 3.53 19.32 -12.26
CA TYR A 117 4.92 19.54 -12.63
C TYR A 117 5.90 18.93 -11.63
N ILE A 118 5.63 19.07 -10.33
CA ILE A 118 6.48 18.50 -9.27
C ILE A 118 6.44 16.97 -9.29
N VAL A 119 5.27 16.36 -9.51
CA VAL A 119 5.14 14.88 -9.64
C VAL A 119 5.94 14.38 -10.83
N GLU A 120 5.82 15.05 -11.99
CA GLU A 120 6.59 14.72 -13.20
C GLU A 120 8.10 14.78 -12.93
N SER A 121 8.58 15.90 -12.36
CA SER A 121 10.00 16.08 -12.06
C SER A 121 10.50 15.05 -11.02
N PHE A 122 9.70 14.76 -9.99
CA PHE A 122 10.06 13.78 -8.96
C PHE A 122 10.13 12.37 -9.51
N VAL A 123 9.12 11.96 -10.29
CA VAL A 123 9.06 10.62 -10.87
C VAL A 123 10.17 10.41 -11.88
N SER A 124 10.45 11.40 -12.76
CA SER A 124 11.56 11.32 -13.71
C SER A 124 12.89 11.08 -12.99
N LYS A 125 13.22 11.91 -11.99
CA LYS A 125 14.47 11.78 -11.23
C LYS A 125 14.56 10.51 -10.38
N ALA A 126 13.43 10.01 -9.87
CA ALA A 126 13.36 8.72 -9.18
C ALA A 126 13.58 7.56 -10.15
N SER A 127 13.04 7.65 -11.37
CA SER A 127 13.23 6.67 -12.44
C SER A 127 14.70 6.57 -12.87
N ASP A 128 15.41 7.69 -12.95
CA ASP A 128 16.86 7.75 -13.23
C ASP A 128 17.72 7.02 -12.16
N ARG A 129 17.13 6.74 -11.00
CA ARG A 129 17.74 6.01 -9.87
C ARG A 129 17.18 4.59 -9.69
N ASP A 130 16.55 4.05 -10.73
CA ASP A 130 15.97 2.71 -10.79
C ASP A 130 14.83 2.46 -9.75
N TYR A 131 14.16 3.51 -9.27
CA TYR A 131 12.99 3.33 -8.43
C TYR A 131 11.75 2.96 -9.24
N SER A 132 11.07 1.89 -8.83
CA SER A 132 9.71 1.60 -9.26
C SER A 132 8.72 2.53 -8.55
N ILE A 133 7.72 3.03 -9.26
CA ILE A 133 6.74 3.97 -8.70
C ILE A 133 5.48 3.23 -8.23
N VAL A 134 5.18 3.31 -6.95
CA VAL A 134 3.97 2.75 -6.36
C VAL A 134 2.90 3.82 -6.25
N SER A 135 1.69 3.56 -6.74
CA SER A 135 0.56 4.43 -6.53
C SER A 135 -0.77 3.67 -6.57
N GLY A 136 -1.90 4.35 -6.58
CA GLY A 136 -3.19 3.71 -6.37
C GLY A 136 -4.15 3.76 -7.54
N LEU A 137 -3.70 4.17 -8.71
CA LEU A 137 -4.50 4.30 -9.92
C LEU A 137 -5.70 5.28 -9.79
N ALA A 138 -5.78 6.08 -8.72
CA ALA A 138 -6.80 7.10 -8.58
C ALA A 138 -6.58 8.27 -9.55
N LEU A 139 -7.60 9.11 -9.74
CA LEU A 139 -7.43 10.36 -10.49
C LEU A 139 -6.40 11.27 -9.84
N GLY A 140 -5.87 12.23 -10.58
CA GLY A 140 -4.94 13.25 -10.11
C GLY A 140 -3.51 12.73 -9.96
N VAL A 141 -2.94 12.86 -8.76
CA VAL A 141 -1.54 12.54 -8.49
C VAL A 141 -1.19 11.10 -8.86
N ASP A 142 -2.05 10.13 -8.50
CA ASP A 142 -1.77 8.71 -8.78
C ASP A 142 -1.70 8.44 -10.29
N THR A 143 -2.67 8.96 -11.06
CA THR A 143 -2.67 8.85 -12.52
C THR A 143 -1.40 9.48 -13.12
N LYS A 144 -1.07 10.72 -12.71
CA LYS A 144 0.12 11.43 -13.21
C LYS A 144 1.39 10.65 -12.89
N ALA A 145 1.52 10.09 -11.68
CA ALA A 145 2.66 9.30 -11.27
C ALA A 145 2.87 8.06 -12.14
N HIS A 146 1.80 7.31 -12.45
CA HIS A 146 1.88 6.14 -13.32
C HIS A 146 2.27 6.53 -14.77
N ILE A 147 1.63 7.56 -15.33
CA ILE A 147 1.95 8.05 -16.69
C ILE A 147 3.43 8.45 -16.76
N CYS A 148 3.90 9.28 -15.82
CA CYS A 148 5.30 9.72 -15.83
C CYS A 148 6.28 8.57 -15.65
N ALA A 149 5.96 7.54 -14.87
CA ALA A 149 6.79 6.34 -14.73
C ALA A 149 6.92 5.62 -16.08
N LEU A 150 5.80 5.41 -16.80
CA LEU A 150 5.80 4.78 -18.14
C LEU A 150 6.59 5.62 -19.16
N GLU A 151 6.39 6.94 -19.18
CA GLU A 151 7.12 7.86 -20.05
C GLU A 151 8.65 7.83 -19.83
N ASN A 152 9.08 7.53 -18.60
CA ASN A 152 10.50 7.39 -18.24
C ASN A 152 10.98 5.92 -18.25
N ASN A 153 10.23 4.99 -18.84
CA ASN A 153 10.52 3.56 -18.89
C ASN A 153 10.76 2.91 -17.49
N ALA A 154 10.24 3.49 -16.44
CA ALA A 154 10.29 2.92 -15.09
C ALA A 154 9.12 1.96 -14.86
N LYS A 155 9.37 0.91 -14.08
CA LYS A 155 8.29 0.04 -13.61
C LYS A 155 7.35 0.82 -12.70
N THR A 156 6.05 0.55 -12.82
CA THR A 156 5.07 1.14 -11.91
C THR A 156 4.10 0.10 -11.38
N ILE A 157 3.71 0.27 -10.12
CA ILE A 157 2.89 -0.67 -9.35
C ILE A 157 1.60 0.03 -8.95
N ALA A 158 0.48 -0.44 -9.50
CA ALA A 158 -0.83 0.05 -9.12
C ALA A 158 -1.46 -0.87 -8.07
N ILE A 159 -1.69 -0.35 -6.88
CA ILE A 159 -2.38 -1.08 -5.81
C ILE A 159 -3.84 -0.66 -5.79
N LEU A 160 -4.75 -1.63 -5.95
CA LEU A 160 -6.17 -1.37 -6.18
C LEU A 160 -7.01 -1.53 -4.91
N PRO A 161 -8.07 -0.70 -4.73
CA PRO A 161 -9.04 -0.84 -3.64
C PRO A 161 -10.16 -1.84 -3.97
N SER A 162 -10.08 -2.49 -5.13
CA SER A 162 -11.04 -3.42 -5.72
C SER A 162 -10.32 -4.62 -6.32
N PRO A 163 -11.02 -5.71 -6.64
CA PRO A 163 -10.45 -6.84 -7.37
C PRO A 163 -9.89 -6.44 -8.74
N LEU A 164 -9.03 -7.29 -9.30
CA LEU A 164 -8.37 -7.05 -10.59
C LEU A 164 -9.32 -7.12 -11.80
N ASP A 165 -10.47 -7.76 -11.66
CA ASP A 165 -11.54 -7.78 -12.64
C ASP A 165 -12.43 -6.52 -12.61
N ASN A 166 -12.28 -5.69 -11.55
CA ASN A 166 -13.01 -4.44 -11.37
C ASN A 166 -12.07 -3.23 -11.18
N ILE A 167 -11.38 -2.86 -12.24
CA ILE A 167 -10.42 -1.73 -12.22
C ILE A 167 -11.16 -0.39 -12.16
N LEU A 168 -10.84 0.41 -11.14
CA LEU A 168 -11.42 1.73 -10.89
C LEU A 168 -10.33 2.79 -10.65
N PRO A 169 -10.55 4.06 -11.14
CA PRO A 169 -11.70 4.49 -11.93
C PRO A 169 -11.69 3.88 -13.34
N THR A 170 -12.85 3.76 -13.94
CA THR A 170 -12.99 3.17 -15.28
C THR A 170 -12.20 3.91 -16.36
N SER A 171 -11.98 5.23 -16.17
CA SER A 171 -11.14 6.05 -17.05
C SER A 171 -9.66 5.60 -17.10
N ASN A 172 -9.19 4.91 -16.07
CA ASN A 172 -7.80 4.46 -15.94
C ASN A 172 -7.61 2.98 -16.30
N ARG A 173 -8.63 2.31 -16.85
CA ARG A 173 -8.50 0.90 -17.30
C ARG A 173 -7.45 0.73 -18.38
N GLY A 174 -7.37 1.67 -19.35
CA GLY A 174 -6.31 1.67 -20.36
C GLY A 174 -4.93 1.77 -19.73
N LEU A 175 -4.74 2.74 -18.82
CA LEU A 175 -3.49 2.92 -18.07
C LEU A 175 -3.10 1.66 -17.27
N ALA A 176 -4.06 0.96 -16.68
CA ALA A 176 -3.79 -0.31 -16.00
C ALA A 176 -3.25 -1.39 -16.96
N GLY A 177 -3.77 -1.47 -18.18
CA GLY A 177 -3.24 -2.35 -19.23
C GLY A 177 -1.80 -1.97 -19.61
N GLU A 178 -1.55 -0.69 -19.88
CA GLU A 178 -0.22 -0.18 -20.21
C GLU A 178 0.81 -0.47 -19.10
N ILE A 179 0.42 -0.37 -17.83
CA ILE A 179 1.28 -0.73 -16.69
C ILE A 179 1.77 -2.18 -16.81
N VAL A 180 0.87 -3.11 -17.09
CA VAL A 180 1.22 -4.54 -17.21
C VAL A 180 2.07 -4.80 -18.46
N GLU A 181 1.70 -4.23 -19.60
CA GLU A 181 2.41 -4.37 -20.88
C GLU A 181 3.87 -3.87 -20.79
N HIS A 182 4.14 -2.84 -19.97
CA HIS A 182 5.48 -2.32 -19.74
C HIS A 182 6.22 -3.01 -18.56
N GLY A 183 5.75 -4.21 -18.14
CA GLY A 183 6.41 -5.01 -17.11
C GLY A 183 6.22 -4.50 -15.69
N GLY A 184 5.22 -3.65 -15.47
CA GLY A 184 4.77 -3.22 -14.15
C GLY A 184 3.84 -4.22 -13.47
N LEU A 185 3.09 -3.78 -12.47
CA LEU A 185 2.30 -4.64 -11.60
C LEU A 185 0.97 -4.01 -11.23
N LEU A 186 -0.11 -4.79 -11.33
CA LEU A 186 -1.38 -4.54 -10.65
C LEU A 186 -1.49 -5.46 -9.45
N LEU A 187 -1.90 -4.93 -8.31
CA LEU A 187 -1.95 -5.66 -7.04
C LEU A 187 -3.24 -5.36 -6.27
N SER A 188 -3.86 -6.39 -5.72
CA SER A 188 -5.07 -6.27 -4.89
C SER A 188 -5.09 -7.30 -3.75
N GLU A 189 -5.69 -6.93 -2.60
CA GLU A 189 -6.07 -7.89 -1.55
C GLU A 189 -7.47 -8.48 -1.75
N TYR A 190 -8.21 -7.99 -2.75
CA TYR A 190 -9.60 -8.38 -2.96
C TYR A 190 -9.69 -9.48 -4.00
N GLU A 191 -10.38 -10.54 -3.63
CA GLU A 191 -10.70 -11.66 -4.51
C GLU A 191 -11.61 -11.21 -5.65
N PRO A 192 -11.38 -11.67 -6.89
CA PRO A 192 -12.25 -11.42 -8.03
C PRO A 192 -13.74 -11.73 -7.74
N GLY A 193 -14.63 -10.88 -8.23
CA GLY A 193 -16.07 -11.00 -8.04
C GLY A 193 -16.60 -10.62 -6.64
N THR A 194 -15.74 -10.19 -5.68
CA THR A 194 -16.17 -9.95 -4.29
C THR A 194 -16.54 -8.50 -3.98
N VAL A 195 -16.09 -7.54 -4.76
CA VAL A 195 -16.32 -6.09 -4.52
C VAL A 195 -16.71 -5.39 -5.80
N ASP A 196 -18.00 -5.20 -6.02
CA ASP A 196 -18.51 -4.46 -7.18
C ASP A 196 -18.31 -2.96 -7.06
N SER A 197 -18.49 -2.40 -5.84
CA SER A 197 -18.35 -0.98 -5.56
C SER A 197 -17.55 -0.77 -4.27
N PRO A 198 -16.24 -0.45 -4.36
CA PRO A 198 -15.42 -0.25 -3.18
C PRO A 198 -15.91 0.95 -2.37
N SER A 199 -16.06 0.72 -1.08
CA SER A 199 -16.41 1.72 -0.07
C SER A 199 -15.19 2.58 0.28
N ASN A 200 -15.40 3.68 1.00
CA ASN A 200 -14.29 4.48 1.53
C ASN A 200 -13.31 3.65 2.36
N SER A 201 -13.78 2.62 3.08
CA SER A 201 -12.90 1.74 3.86
C SER A 201 -11.94 0.94 2.97
N ASN A 202 -12.37 0.50 1.78
CA ASN A 202 -11.49 -0.22 0.85
C ASN A 202 -10.33 0.68 0.39
N TYR A 203 -10.60 1.95 0.06
CA TYR A 203 -9.55 2.91 -0.29
C TYR A 203 -8.58 3.15 0.87
N LEU A 204 -9.08 3.31 2.10
CA LEU A 204 -8.24 3.52 3.27
C LEU A 204 -7.40 2.27 3.60
N MET A 205 -8.00 1.09 3.47
CA MET A 205 -7.29 -0.18 3.67
C MET A 205 -6.21 -0.41 2.61
N ARG A 206 -6.46 -0.06 1.34
CA ARG A 206 -5.47 -0.11 0.27
C ARG A 206 -4.29 0.81 0.52
N ASN A 207 -4.51 2.00 1.08
CA ASN A 207 -3.46 3.01 1.31
C ASN A 207 -2.32 2.49 2.19
N ARG A 208 -2.61 1.57 3.14
CA ARG A 208 -1.55 0.94 3.94
C ARG A 208 -0.59 0.10 3.09
N LEU A 209 -1.09 -0.50 2.00
CA LEU A 209 -0.26 -1.28 1.09
C LEU A 209 0.63 -0.38 0.23
N GLN A 210 0.17 0.80 -0.16
CA GLN A 210 1.02 1.77 -0.87
C GLN A 210 2.22 2.16 -0.01
N ALA A 211 1.98 2.53 1.25
CA ALA A 211 3.05 2.83 2.19
C ALA A 211 3.92 1.61 2.49
N GLY A 212 3.29 0.45 2.78
CA GLY A 212 4.00 -0.77 3.14
C GLY A 212 4.88 -1.34 2.02
N MET A 213 4.42 -1.29 0.78
CA MET A 213 5.14 -1.79 -0.39
C MET A 213 6.42 -0.99 -0.67
N SER A 214 6.45 0.28 -0.31
CA SER A 214 7.49 1.22 -0.70
C SER A 214 8.60 1.38 0.33
N ASP A 215 9.78 1.80 -0.11
CA ASP A 215 10.91 2.15 0.76
C ASP A 215 10.74 3.56 1.35
N ALA A 216 10.17 4.47 0.56
CA ALA A 216 9.78 5.80 1.00
C ALA A 216 8.43 6.22 0.39
N VAL A 217 7.78 7.21 1.00
CA VAL A 217 6.47 7.74 0.58
C VAL A 217 6.58 9.23 0.30
N PHE A 218 6.28 9.63 -0.92
CA PHE A 218 6.21 11.02 -1.34
C PHE A 218 4.78 11.54 -1.33
N ILE A 219 4.51 12.56 -0.50
CA ILE A 219 3.26 13.29 -0.44
C ILE A 219 3.36 14.54 -1.34
N ALA A 220 2.75 14.46 -2.52
CA ALA A 220 2.80 15.56 -3.49
C ALA A 220 1.83 16.68 -3.12
N GLN A 221 0.58 16.34 -2.80
CA GLN A 221 -0.45 17.32 -2.42
C GLN A 221 -1.49 16.68 -1.50
N SER A 222 -1.78 17.33 -0.38
CA SER A 222 -2.83 16.88 0.55
C SER A 222 -3.53 18.04 1.23
N GLY A 223 -4.86 18.07 1.14
CA GLY A 223 -5.69 18.85 2.06
C GLY A 223 -5.93 18.12 3.38
N ILE A 224 -6.59 18.78 4.32
CA ILE A 224 -7.13 18.20 5.55
C ILE A 224 -8.62 18.59 5.64
N PRO A 225 -9.54 17.60 5.74
CA PRO A 225 -9.31 16.15 5.74
C PRO A 225 -8.92 15.63 4.36
N GLY A 226 -8.18 14.48 4.32
CA GLY A 226 -7.76 13.88 3.06
C GLY A 226 -7.29 12.43 3.21
N GLY A 227 -7.61 11.60 2.22
CA GLY A 227 -7.19 10.19 2.18
C GLY A 227 -5.67 10.03 2.15
N THR A 228 -4.94 10.97 1.57
CA THR A 228 -3.48 11.02 1.52
C THR A 228 -2.85 11.06 2.91
N MET A 229 -3.51 11.74 3.89
CA MET A 229 -3.06 11.75 5.28
C MET A 229 -3.09 10.36 5.93
N THR A 230 -3.98 9.48 5.46
CA THR A 230 -3.99 8.06 5.90
C THR A 230 -2.75 7.32 5.39
N THR A 231 -2.32 7.58 4.16
CA THR A 231 -1.07 6.99 3.64
C THR A 231 0.14 7.52 4.40
N ALA A 232 0.18 8.82 4.72
CA ALA A 232 1.24 9.40 5.56
C ALA A 232 1.27 8.75 6.96
N ASN A 233 0.09 8.52 7.58
CA ASN A 233 0.02 7.81 8.86
C ASN A 233 0.60 6.38 8.74
N HIS A 234 0.24 5.64 7.70
CA HIS A 234 0.79 4.29 7.49
C HIS A 234 2.29 4.31 7.20
N ALA A 235 2.83 5.34 6.55
CA ALA A 235 4.27 5.51 6.38
C ALA A 235 4.97 5.65 7.74
N ILE A 236 4.45 6.50 8.61
CA ILE A 236 4.97 6.70 9.98
C ILE A 236 4.86 5.40 10.80
N ASP A 237 3.71 4.72 10.75
CA ASP A 237 3.46 3.48 11.50
C ASP A 237 4.41 2.33 11.08
N ASN A 238 4.80 2.30 9.80
CA ASN A 238 5.71 1.29 9.24
C ASN A 238 7.17 1.75 9.18
N GLY A 239 7.51 2.91 9.78
CA GLY A 239 8.87 3.44 9.79
C GLY A 239 9.44 3.73 8.40
N LYS A 240 8.58 4.12 7.46
CA LYS A 240 8.98 4.49 6.10
C LYS A 240 9.39 5.95 6.03
N THR A 241 10.42 6.25 5.27
CA THR A 241 10.84 7.64 5.02
C THR A 241 9.71 8.43 4.37
N LEU A 242 9.32 9.54 5.00
CA LEU A 242 8.26 10.41 4.53
C LEU A 242 8.84 11.66 3.87
N ILE A 243 8.59 11.82 2.57
CA ILE A 243 9.01 12.95 1.74
C ILE A 243 7.78 13.81 1.46
N VAL A 244 7.89 15.12 1.65
CA VAL A 244 6.75 16.03 1.46
C VAL A 244 7.13 17.23 0.61
N TYR A 245 6.35 17.47 -0.44
CA TYR A 245 6.40 18.74 -1.17
C TYR A 245 5.80 19.86 -0.30
N ALA A 246 6.56 20.92 -0.07
CA ALA A 246 6.21 22.01 0.84
C ALA A 246 6.21 23.37 0.11
N PRO A 247 5.26 23.62 -0.79
CA PRO A 247 5.19 24.90 -1.50
C PRO A 247 4.95 26.07 -0.53
N LYS A 248 5.52 27.21 -0.82
CA LYS A 248 5.32 28.45 -0.04
C LYS A 248 3.94 29.05 -0.34
N THR A 249 2.87 28.40 0.10
CA THR A 249 1.47 28.83 -0.13
C THR A 249 0.59 28.55 1.07
N GLU A 250 -0.41 29.40 1.28
CA GLU A 250 -1.45 29.21 2.29
C GLU A 250 -2.70 28.47 1.75
N SER A 251 -2.63 27.95 0.53
CA SER A 251 -3.75 27.22 -0.07
C SER A 251 -4.17 26.02 0.78
N GLU A 252 -5.48 25.85 0.99
CA GLU A 252 -6.04 24.69 1.71
C GLU A 252 -5.75 23.35 1.00
N LYS A 253 -5.45 23.37 -0.30
CA LYS A 253 -5.03 22.19 -1.05
C LYS A 253 -3.72 21.57 -0.53
N TYR A 254 -2.87 22.36 0.17
CA TYR A 254 -1.60 21.93 0.76
C TYR A 254 -1.59 21.97 2.29
N LYS A 255 -2.75 22.06 2.92
CA LYS A 255 -2.86 22.09 4.39
C LYS A 255 -2.24 20.85 5.04
N GLY A 256 -2.43 19.69 4.42
CA GLY A 256 -1.79 18.43 4.88
C GLY A 256 -0.28 18.46 4.72
N ASN A 257 0.24 19.01 3.63
CA ASN A 257 1.67 19.17 3.41
C ASN A 257 2.28 20.06 4.50
N ARG A 258 1.69 21.25 4.77
CA ARG A 258 2.13 22.12 5.87
C ARG A 258 2.11 21.40 7.21
N TYR A 259 1.01 20.70 7.53
CA TYR A 259 0.89 19.93 8.77
C TYR A 259 2.04 18.92 8.95
N LEU A 260 2.46 18.23 7.87
CA LEU A 260 3.54 17.25 7.93
C LEU A 260 4.93 17.88 8.01
N THR A 261 5.11 19.13 7.58
CA THR A 261 6.40 19.83 7.52
C THR A 261 6.59 20.88 8.62
N ASP A 262 5.54 21.23 9.35
CA ASP A 262 5.62 22.15 10.48
C ASP A 262 6.21 21.47 11.72
N GLU A 263 6.78 22.28 12.63
CA GLU A 263 7.28 21.80 13.91
C GLU A 263 6.12 21.19 14.73
N ILE A 264 6.31 19.95 15.17
CA ILE A 264 5.27 19.17 15.87
C ILE A 264 4.81 19.86 17.15
N SER A 265 5.72 20.59 17.85
CA SER A 265 5.39 21.38 19.03
C SER A 265 4.30 22.45 18.81
N LYS A 266 4.09 22.86 17.57
CA LYS A 266 3.10 23.87 17.15
C LYS A 266 1.78 23.25 16.69
N LEU A 267 1.69 21.92 16.59
CA LEU A 267 0.56 21.22 15.98
C LEU A 267 -0.42 20.71 17.03
N ASN A 268 -1.70 20.76 16.69
CA ASN A 268 -2.68 19.92 17.36
C ASN A 268 -2.58 18.49 16.77
N LEU A 269 -2.12 17.53 17.57
CA LEU A 269 -1.94 16.14 17.14
C LEU A 269 -3.25 15.32 17.16
N ASP A 270 -4.36 15.91 17.60
CA ASP A 270 -5.61 15.20 17.70
C ASP A 270 -6.41 15.25 16.39
N GLY A 271 -6.76 14.09 15.88
CA GLY A 271 -7.73 13.93 14.80
C GLY A 271 -7.20 14.01 13.37
N VAL A 272 -5.94 14.45 13.12
CA VAL A 272 -5.36 14.49 11.77
C VAL A 272 -4.64 13.19 11.45
N LEU A 273 -3.74 12.75 12.33
CA LEU A 273 -3.07 11.44 12.27
C LEU A 273 -3.53 10.56 13.42
N LYS A 274 -3.68 9.26 13.15
CA LYS A 274 -4.07 8.26 14.16
C LYS A 274 -2.85 7.74 14.91
N LEU A 275 -2.20 8.58 15.70
CA LEU A 275 -1.02 8.23 16.46
C LEU A 275 -1.41 7.56 17.79
N THR A 276 -0.67 6.51 18.16
CA THR A 276 -0.74 5.94 19.51
C THR A 276 -0.18 6.92 20.56
N LYS A 277 -0.53 6.72 21.83
CA LYS A 277 -0.01 7.55 22.92
C LYS A 277 1.54 7.55 22.94
N LYS A 278 2.15 6.38 22.77
CA LYS A 278 3.61 6.23 22.72
C LYS A 278 4.21 7.01 21.55
N GLN A 279 3.63 6.91 20.35
CA GLN A 279 4.11 7.68 19.18
C GLN A 279 4.01 9.19 19.41
N LYS A 280 2.91 9.68 20.02
CA LYS A 280 2.78 11.10 20.38
C LYS A 280 3.89 11.55 21.35
N GLU A 281 4.17 10.75 22.40
CA GLU A 281 5.21 11.03 23.38
C GLU A 281 6.60 11.02 22.74
N ASP A 282 6.92 10.00 21.92
CA ASP A 282 8.20 9.88 21.22
C ASP A 282 8.43 11.06 20.26
N ILE A 283 7.42 11.44 19.49
CA ILE A 283 7.45 12.55 18.53
C ILE A 283 7.63 13.89 19.27
N LEU A 284 6.84 14.15 20.31
CA LEU A 284 6.93 15.37 21.10
C LEU A 284 8.29 15.51 21.80
N SER A 285 8.90 14.40 22.22
CA SER A 285 10.20 14.42 22.88
C SER A 285 11.35 14.82 21.96
N LYS A 286 11.21 14.57 20.65
CA LYS A 286 12.25 14.84 19.65
C LYS A 286 12.16 16.24 19.04
N ASN A 287 11.04 16.94 19.23
CA ASN A 287 10.77 18.27 18.67
C ASN A 287 10.94 18.34 17.12
N GLU A 288 10.67 17.22 16.45
CA GLU A 288 10.90 17.01 15.02
C GLU A 288 9.60 17.23 14.21
N LYS A 289 9.74 17.26 12.91
CA LYS A 289 8.62 17.25 11.95
C LYS A 289 8.19 15.81 11.66
N PHE A 290 6.99 15.63 11.10
CA PHE A 290 6.59 14.31 10.60
C PHE A 290 7.35 13.93 9.34
N ALA A 291 7.61 14.89 8.45
CA ALA A 291 8.39 14.66 7.24
C ALA A 291 9.87 14.49 7.56
N ASP A 292 10.46 13.37 7.13
CA ASP A 292 11.91 13.15 7.20
C ASP A 292 12.65 14.08 6.23
N HIS A 293 12.05 14.28 5.04
CA HIS A 293 12.54 15.19 4.02
C HIS A 293 11.42 16.05 3.47
N SER A 294 11.73 17.30 3.18
CA SER A 294 10.83 18.20 2.46
C SER A 294 11.59 19.07 1.48
N PHE A 295 10.92 19.47 0.42
CA PHE A 295 11.48 20.35 -0.60
C PHE A 295 10.41 21.32 -1.11
N THR A 296 10.85 22.47 -1.64
CA THR A 296 9.96 23.58 -2.03
C THR A 296 9.93 23.78 -3.55
N ASN A 297 10.87 23.21 -4.28
CA ASN A 297 10.99 23.34 -5.72
C ASN A 297 11.69 22.10 -6.34
N ASN A 298 11.69 21.98 -7.65
CA ASN A 298 12.23 20.83 -8.38
C ASN A 298 13.76 20.68 -8.31
N GLU A 299 14.49 21.76 -8.01
CA GLU A 299 15.97 21.73 -7.90
C GLU A 299 16.43 20.97 -6.66
N GLU A 300 15.60 20.95 -5.61
CA GLU A 300 15.88 20.27 -4.35
C GLU A 300 15.58 18.76 -4.38
N ILE A 301 14.90 18.25 -5.42
CA ILE A 301 14.47 16.84 -5.50
C ILE A 301 15.68 15.90 -5.49
N ASP A 302 16.74 16.20 -6.23
CA ASP A 302 17.95 15.37 -6.28
C ASP A 302 18.59 15.22 -4.89
N LEU A 303 18.66 16.32 -4.14
CA LEU A 303 19.19 16.30 -2.77
C LEU A 303 18.39 15.41 -1.82
N VAL A 304 17.08 15.33 -2.05
CA VAL A 304 16.20 14.44 -1.25
C VAL A 304 16.39 13.00 -1.67
N LEU A 305 16.36 12.70 -2.95
CA LEU A 305 16.50 11.33 -3.47
C LEU A 305 17.87 10.72 -3.15
N ASP A 306 18.94 11.51 -3.19
CA ASP A 306 20.29 11.06 -2.88
C ASP A 306 20.48 10.67 -1.39
N ARG A 307 19.58 11.11 -0.51
CA ARG A 307 19.55 10.73 0.92
C ARG A 307 18.81 9.43 1.21
N LEU A 308 18.15 8.86 0.22
CA LEU A 308 17.44 7.59 0.35
C LEU A 308 18.33 6.37 0.07
N ILE A 309 19.54 6.58 -0.40
CA ILE A 309 20.51 5.55 -0.83
C ILE A 309 21.34 5.07 0.35
#